data_9316b5be64883a97540fa51f9c871440
#
_entry.id   9316b5be64883a97540fa51f9c871440
#
_cell.length_a   1.000
_cell.length_b   1.000
_cell.length_c   1.000
_cell.angle_alpha   90.00
_cell.angle_beta   90.00
_cell.angle_gamma   90.00
#
_symmetry.space_group_name_H-M   'P 1'
#
loop_
_entity.id
_entity.type
_entity.pdbx_description
1 polymer ?
#
loop_
_entity_poly.entity_id
_entity_poly.type
_entity_poly.pdbx_seq_one_letter_code
_entity_poly.pdbx_strand_id
1 'polypeptide(L)'
;MKLQNSFRDYTAESALFVRRALVAFTGILLLTGVLIANLYNLQIVRFTDYQTRSNENRIKLVPIAPSRGIIYDRNGTPLALNRTIYQLEMMPEKVDNVQQTLDALRDVVDLTDDDIAGFKKERARSHRFTSIPVKVNLSEVQVARFAVNQYRFPGVGVK
;
A
#
# COMPACT_ATOMS: atom_id res chain seq x y z
N MET A 1 28.15 26.82 75.66
CA MET A 1 27.50 26.76 74.37
C MET A 1 28.51 26.21 73.38
N LYS A 2 28.52 24.85 73.14
CA LYS A 2 29.47 24.17 72.25
C LYS A 2 28.90 24.20 70.84
N LEU A 3 29.51 25.01 69.97
CA LEU A 3 29.24 24.94 68.54
C LEU A 3 29.84 23.65 68.00
N GLN A 4 29.01 22.64 67.72
CA GLN A 4 29.39 21.48 66.92
C GLN A 4 29.56 21.97 65.48
N ASN A 5 30.81 22.21 65.06
CA ASN A 5 31.20 22.24 63.65
C ASN A 5 31.04 20.83 63.11
N SER A 6 29.92 20.55 62.48
CA SER A 6 29.78 19.38 61.62
C SER A 6 30.67 19.59 60.40
N PHE A 7 31.90 19.10 60.47
CA PHE A 7 32.77 18.99 59.32
C PHE A 7 32.05 18.02 58.32
N ARG A 8 31.46 18.58 57.34
CA ARG A 8 30.88 17.84 56.22
C ARG A 8 32.06 17.17 55.49
N ASP A 9 32.20 15.87 55.63
CA ASP A 9 33.24 15.07 55.00
C ASP A 9 33.00 15.01 53.47
N TYR A 10 33.42 16.08 52.80
CA TYR A 10 33.34 16.20 51.35
C TYR A 10 34.03 15.04 50.59
N THR A 11 35.03 14.43 51.19
CA THR A 11 35.76 13.26 50.63
C THR A 11 34.94 11.98 50.65
N ALA A 12 34.19 11.73 51.68
CA ALA A 12 33.32 10.55 51.81
C ALA A 12 32.07 10.68 50.90
N GLU A 13 31.46 11.89 50.84
CA GLU A 13 30.34 12.16 49.94
C GLU A 13 30.77 12.04 48.46
N SER A 14 31.94 12.56 48.08
CA SER A 14 32.44 12.46 46.72
C SER A 14 32.73 11.02 46.26
N ALA A 15 33.26 10.19 47.17
CA ALA A 15 33.52 8.79 46.84
C ALA A 15 32.23 7.99 46.64
N LEU A 16 31.15 8.26 47.37
CA LEU A 16 29.84 7.68 47.19
C LEU A 16 29.20 8.11 45.85
N PHE A 17 29.36 9.38 45.51
CA PHE A 17 28.86 9.93 44.24
C PHE A 17 29.55 9.27 43.04
N VAL A 18 30.87 9.18 43.08
CA VAL A 18 31.68 8.53 41.99
C VAL A 18 31.29 7.07 41.86
N ARG A 19 31.12 6.34 42.96
CA ARG A 19 30.72 4.93 42.90
C ARG A 19 29.33 4.76 42.29
N ARG A 20 28.36 5.61 42.67
CA ARG A 20 27.01 5.59 42.08
C ARG A 20 27.04 5.96 40.61
N ALA A 21 27.84 6.97 40.21
CA ALA A 21 28.01 7.36 38.82
C ALA A 21 28.62 6.24 37.97
N LEU A 22 29.64 5.54 38.49
CA LEU A 22 30.23 4.39 37.81
C LEU A 22 29.25 3.24 37.64
N VAL A 23 28.45 2.91 38.66
CA VAL A 23 27.43 1.87 38.54
C VAL A 23 26.37 2.26 37.49
N ALA A 24 25.89 3.51 37.53
CA ALA A 24 24.93 4.00 36.54
C ALA A 24 25.52 3.99 35.12
N PHE A 25 26.75 4.46 34.95
CA PHE A 25 27.45 4.46 33.66
C PHE A 25 27.64 3.06 33.10
N THR A 26 28.06 2.11 33.93
CA THR A 26 28.20 0.70 33.53
C THR A 26 26.86 0.08 33.15
N GLY A 27 25.80 0.42 33.88
CA GLY A 27 24.43 -0.01 33.54
C GLY A 27 23.97 0.51 32.18
N ILE A 28 24.21 1.79 31.90
CA ILE A 28 23.90 2.41 30.60
C ILE A 28 24.69 1.75 29.47
N LEU A 29 25.98 1.51 29.68
CA LEU A 29 26.83 0.84 28.68
C LEU A 29 26.34 -0.56 28.36
N LEU A 30 25.96 -1.35 29.37
CA LEU A 30 25.41 -2.70 29.17
C LEU A 30 24.11 -2.66 28.38
N LEU A 31 23.18 -1.77 28.76
CA LEU A 31 21.91 -1.61 28.04
C LEU A 31 22.11 -1.18 26.60
N THR A 32 23.03 -0.23 26.37
CA THR A 32 23.40 0.22 25.01
C THR A 32 24.01 -0.92 24.21
N GLY A 33 24.88 -1.73 24.82
CA GLY A 33 25.44 -2.92 24.18
C GLY A 33 24.38 -3.93 23.74
N VAL A 34 23.39 -4.18 24.59
CA VAL A 34 22.24 -5.07 24.25
C VAL A 34 21.42 -4.51 23.11
N LEU A 35 21.18 -3.18 23.10
CA LEU A 35 20.47 -2.53 21.99
C LEU A 35 21.23 -2.64 20.67
N ILE A 36 22.53 -2.40 20.67
CA ILE A 36 23.38 -2.51 19.47
C ILE A 36 23.38 -3.96 18.97
N ALA A 37 23.53 -4.95 19.86
CA ALA A 37 23.48 -6.35 19.49
C ALA A 37 22.13 -6.75 18.87
N ASN A 38 21.03 -6.24 19.42
CA ASN A 38 19.70 -6.47 18.87
C ASN A 38 19.51 -5.80 17.50
N LEU A 39 19.98 -4.55 17.35
CA LEU A 39 19.98 -3.85 16.06
C LEU A 39 20.80 -4.60 15.00
N TYR A 40 21.96 -5.08 15.36
CA TYR A 40 22.80 -5.87 14.46
C TYR A 40 22.07 -7.15 13.99
N ASN A 41 21.42 -7.85 14.92
CA ASN A 41 20.65 -9.05 14.59
C ASN A 41 19.50 -8.74 13.63
N LEU A 42 18.72 -7.67 13.91
CA LEU A 42 17.59 -7.28 13.08
C LEU A 42 18.00 -6.75 11.70
N GLN A 43 19.05 -5.92 11.64
CA GLN A 43 19.43 -5.21 10.42
C GLN A 43 20.39 -5.99 9.54
N ILE A 44 21.17 -6.90 10.08
CA ILE A 44 22.16 -7.66 9.31
C ILE A 44 21.78 -9.13 9.22
N VAL A 45 21.56 -9.80 10.34
CA VAL A 45 21.32 -11.25 10.33
C VAL A 45 19.95 -11.60 9.75
N ARG A 46 18.91 -10.82 10.09
CA ARG A 46 17.52 -11.06 9.65
C ARG A 46 17.06 -10.09 8.56
N PHE A 47 17.97 -9.36 7.94
CA PHE A 47 17.62 -8.36 6.91
C PHE A 47 16.80 -8.97 5.77
N THR A 48 17.25 -10.09 5.22
CA THR A 48 16.58 -10.80 4.12
C THR A 48 15.17 -11.25 4.48
N ASP A 49 14.95 -11.74 5.67
CA ASP A 49 13.64 -12.20 6.13
C ASP A 49 12.64 -11.02 6.23
N TYR A 50 13.08 -9.91 6.82
CA TYR A 50 12.24 -8.71 6.93
C TYR A 50 12.00 -8.02 5.59
N GLN A 51 13.00 -8.01 4.71
CA GLN A 51 12.87 -7.48 3.36
C GLN A 51 11.88 -8.31 2.54
N THR A 52 11.94 -9.64 2.62
CA THR A 52 11.00 -10.54 1.94
C THR A 52 9.58 -10.30 2.43
N ARG A 53 9.35 -10.25 3.74
CA ARG A 53 8.02 -9.96 4.31
C ARG A 53 7.50 -8.58 3.91
N SER A 54 8.37 -7.57 3.84
CA SER A 54 8.00 -6.23 3.38
C SER A 54 7.60 -6.23 1.90
N ASN A 55 8.32 -6.97 1.06
CA ASN A 55 8.01 -7.11 -0.36
C ASN A 55 6.71 -7.91 -0.57
N GLU A 56 6.52 -9.01 0.12
CA GLU A 56 5.27 -9.80 0.07
C GLU A 56 4.05 -8.96 0.44
N ASN A 57 4.19 -8.07 1.41
CA ASN A 57 3.10 -7.18 1.82
C ASN A 57 2.82 -6.05 0.80
N ARG A 58 3.78 -5.72 -0.07
CA ARG A 58 3.66 -4.71 -1.14
C ARG A 58 3.18 -5.31 -2.46
N ILE A 59 3.50 -6.58 -2.72
CA ILE A 59 3.18 -7.25 -3.99
C ILE A 59 1.77 -7.82 -3.88
N LYS A 60 0.82 -7.20 -4.58
CA LYS A 60 -0.48 -7.82 -4.82
C LYS A 60 -0.33 -8.76 -6.01
N LEU A 61 -0.50 -10.06 -5.78
CA LEU A 61 -0.65 -11.03 -6.86
C LEU A 61 -1.98 -10.74 -7.57
N VAL A 62 -1.90 -10.23 -8.78
CA VAL A 62 -3.06 -10.08 -9.66
C VAL A 62 -3.10 -11.34 -10.53
N PRO A 63 -4.06 -12.24 -10.34
CA PRO A 63 -4.19 -13.42 -11.18
C PRO A 63 -4.55 -12.97 -12.61
N ILE A 64 -3.71 -13.30 -13.57
CA ILE A 64 -4.00 -13.11 -15.00
C ILE A 64 -4.71 -14.39 -15.45
N ALA A 65 -6.00 -14.27 -15.77
CA ALA A 65 -6.76 -15.39 -16.32
C ALA A 65 -6.17 -15.76 -17.70
N PRO A 66 -5.87 -17.04 -17.94
CA PRO A 66 -5.41 -17.47 -19.26
C PRO A 66 -6.49 -17.24 -20.31
N SER A 67 -6.08 -16.88 -21.52
CA SER A 67 -7.00 -16.77 -22.65
C SER A 67 -7.60 -18.15 -22.98
N ARG A 68 -8.88 -18.19 -23.31
CA ARG A 68 -9.53 -19.43 -23.77
C ARG A 68 -8.98 -19.84 -25.12
N GLY A 69 -8.91 -21.14 -25.41
CA GLY A 69 -8.55 -21.67 -26.72
C GLY A 69 -9.61 -21.29 -27.77
N ILE A 70 -9.18 -21.19 -29.02
CA ILE A 70 -10.08 -21.00 -30.18
C ILE A 70 -10.71 -22.37 -30.48
N ILE A 71 -12.01 -22.38 -30.78
CA ILE A 71 -12.73 -23.60 -31.18
C ILE A 71 -12.80 -23.63 -32.69
N TYR A 72 -12.33 -24.72 -33.28
CA TYR A 72 -12.36 -24.95 -34.71
C TYR A 72 -13.31 -26.10 -35.08
N ASP A 73 -13.89 -26.02 -36.25
CA ASP A 73 -14.58 -27.13 -36.92
C ASP A 73 -13.53 -28.14 -37.43
N ARG A 74 -14.02 -29.35 -37.87
CA ARG A 74 -13.19 -30.40 -38.48
C ARG A 74 -12.38 -29.91 -39.71
N ASN A 75 -12.85 -28.89 -40.39
CA ASN A 75 -12.22 -28.31 -41.58
C ASN A 75 -11.24 -27.18 -41.26
N GLY A 76 -10.99 -26.89 -39.96
CA GLY A 76 -10.12 -25.81 -39.51
C GLY A 76 -10.78 -24.43 -39.52
N THR A 77 -12.08 -24.34 -39.75
CA THR A 77 -12.80 -23.05 -39.69
C THR A 77 -13.05 -22.67 -38.22
N PRO A 78 -12.70 -21.46 -37.79
CA PRO A 78 -12.93 -21.04 -36.41
C PRO A 78 -14.42 -20.85 -36.14
N LEU A 79 -14.96 -21.59 -35.16
CA LEU A 79 -16.35 -21.49 -34.71
C LEU A 79 -16.49 -20.44 -33.57
N ALA A 80 -15.47 -20.27 -32.77
CA ALA A 80 -15.46 -19.28 -31.68
C ALA A 80 -14.08 -18.65 -31.60
N LEU A 81 -14.04 -17.32 -31.60
CA LEU A 81 -12.84 -16.49 -31.49
C LEU A 81 -12.87 -15.71 -30.18
N ASN A 82 -11.70 -15.49 -29.62
CA ASN A 82 -11.57 -14.57 -28.50
C ASN A 82 -11.61 -13.12 -29.01
N ARG A 83 -12.40 -12.29 -28.36
CA ARG A 83 -12.44 -10.84 -28.59
C ARG A 83 -11.93 -10.13 -27.36
N THR A 84 -10.99 -9.23 -27.56
CA THR A 84 -10.54 -8.34 -26.48
C THR A 84 -11.65 -7.34 -26.17
N ILE A 85 -12.02 -7.29 -24.91
CA ILE A 85 -13.01 -6.32 -24.38
C ILE A 85 -12.28 -5.45 -23.39
N TYR A 86 -12.35 -4.14 -23.59
CA TYR A 86 -11.81 -3.16 -22.64
C TYR A 86 -12.91 -2.73 -21.67
N GLN A 87 -12.57 -2.67 -20.41
CA GLN A 87 -13.46 -2.14 -19.37
C GLN A 87 -12.80 -1.02 -18.59
N LEU A 88 -13.57 0.00 -18.25
CA LEU A 88 -13.13 1.07 -17.37
C LEU A 88 -13.44 0.68 -15.93
N GLU A 89 -12.43 0.63 -15.10
CA GLU A 89 -12.55 0.32 -13.67
C GLU A 89 -12.19 1.55 -12.84
N MET A 90 -12.90 1.74 -11.74
CA MET A 90 -12.60 2.77 -10.74
C MET A 90 -12.37 2.12 -9.39
N MET A 91 -11.34 2.55 -8.69
CA MET A 91 -11.11 2.23 -7.28
C MET A 91 -11.58 3.41 -6.42
N PRO A 92 -12.76 3.34 -5.78
CA PRO A 92 -13.38 4.48 -5.09
C PRO A 92 -12.52 5.10 -4.00
N GLU A 93 -11.67 4.30 -3.34
CA GLU A 93 -10.79 4.74 -2.26
C GLU A 93 -9.61 5.62 -2.74
N LYS A 94 -9.31 5.60 -4.03
CA LYS A 94 -8.26 6.43 -4.65
C LYS A 94 -8.79 7.70 -5.30
N VAL A 95 -10.10 7.92 -5.21
CA VAL A 95 -10.80 9.03 -5.84
C VAL A 95 -11.35 9.94 -4.74
N ASP A 96 -11.00 11.21 -4.75
CA ASP A 96 -11.45 12.19 -3.74
C ASP A 96 -12.98 12.39 -3.76
N ASN A 97 -13.55 12.53 -4.96
CA ASN A 97 -14.98 12.72 -5.16
C ASN A 97 -15.49 11.85 -6.32
N VAL A 98 -16.10 10.73 -5.96
CA VAL A 98 -16.60 9.75 -6.94
C VAL A 98 -17.65 10.34 -7.88
N GLN A 99 -18.58 11.16 -7.36
CA GLN A 99 -19.63 11.72 -8.20
C GLN A 99 -19.08 12.72 -9.23
N GLN A 100 -18.20 13.60 -8.80
CA GLN A 100 -17.55 14.57 -9.68
C GLN A 100 -16.69 13.87 -10.74
N THR A 101 -16.01 12.78 -10.38
CA THR A 101 -15.21 11.99 -11.31
C THR A 101 -16.09 11.28 -12.33
N LEU A 102 -17.24 10.72 -11.93
CA LEU A 102 -18.19 10.12 -12.86
C LEU A 102 -18.76 11.14 -13.85
N ASP A 103 -19.08 12.35 -13.35
CA ASP A 103 -19.59 13.42 -14.21
C ASP A 103 -18.54 13.88 -15.24
N ALA A 104 -17.27 14.01 -14.80
CA ALA A 104 -16.17 14.33 -15.72
C ALA A 104 -15.83 13.20 -16.71
N LEU A 105 -16.05 11.93 -16.33
CA LEU A 105 -15.87 10.78 -17.23
C LEU A 105 -16.96 10.69 -18.31
N ARG A 106 -18.15 11.28 -18.10
CA ARG A 106 -19.21 11.31 -19.13
C ARG A 106 -18.71 11.90 -20.43
N ASP A 107 -17.96 13.00 -20.35
CA ASP A 107 -17.46 13.72 -21.53
C ASP A 107 -16.32 12.97 -22.24
N VAL A 108 -15.60 12.11 -21.54
CA VAL A 108 -14.42 11.42 -22.06
C VAL A 108 -14.76 10.07 -22.69
N VAL A 109 -15.63 9.30 -22.02
CA VAL A 109 -15.93 7.90 -22.40
C VAL A 109 -17.42 7.66 -22.70
N ASP A 110 -18.19 8.71 -22.84
CA ASP A 110 -19.63 8.65 -23.17
C ASP A 110 -20.38 7.72 -22.19
N LEU A 111 -20.29 7.99 -20.86
CA LEU A 111 -20.99 7.22 -19.83
C LEU A 111 -22.49 7.44 -19.92
N THR A 112 -23.24 6.34 -19.86
CA THR A 112 -24.70 6.37 -19.76
C THR A 112 -25.16 6.41 -18.29
N ASP A 113 -26.40 6.82 -18.08
CA ASP A 113 -27.00 6.79 -16.72
C ASP A 113 -27.12 5.36 -16.18
N ASP A 114 -27.31 4.38 -17.05
CA ASP A 114 -27.33 2.96 -16.70
C ASP A 114 -25.96 2.47 -16.20
N ASP A 115 -24.86 2.91 -16.84
CA ASP A 115 -23.50 2.60 -16.39
C ASP A 115 -23.26 3.13 -14.96
N ILE A 116 -23.69 4.38 -14.70
CA ILE A 116 -23.56 5.01 -13.38
C ILE A 116 -24.43 4.30 -12.34
N ALA A 117 -25.66 3.93 -12.68
CA ALA A 117 -26.52 3.17 -11.80
C ALA A 117 -25.97 1.79 -11.47
N GLY A 118 -25.41 1.09 -12.48
CA GLY A 118 -24.72 -0.17 -12.33
C GLY A 118 -23.52 -0.06 -11.40
N PHE A 119 -22.67 0.96 -11.61
CA PHE A 119 -21.53 1.24 -10.74
C PHE A 119 -21.93 1.49 -9.28
N LYS A 120 -22.98 2.32 -9.04
CA LYS A 120 -23.47 2.61 -7.69
C LYS A 120 -23.98 1.35 -6.98
N LYS A 121 -24.67 0.47 -7.71
CA LYS A 121 -25.17 -0.80 -7.20
C LYS A 121 -24.02 -1.74 -6.83
N GLU A 122 -23.01 -1.85 -7.69
CA GLU A 122 -21.85 -2.71 -7.46
C GLU A 122 -21.00 -2.17 -6.31
N ARG A 123 -20.82 -0.85 -6.22
CA ARG A 123 -20.13 -0.19 -5.10
C ARG A 123 -20.73 -0.53 -3.74
N ALA A 124 -22.06 -0.62 -3.65
CA ALA A 124 -22.75 -0.95 -2.40
C ALA A 124 -22.48 -2.39 -1.92
N ARG A 125 -22.04 -3.28 -2.82
CA ARG A 125 -21.78 -4.70 -2.54
C ARG A 125 -20.28 -5.03 -2.44
N SER A 126 -19.43 -4.16 -2.99
CA SER A 126 -18.00 -4.41 -3.10
C SER A 126 -17.27 -4.07 -1.80
N HIS A 127 -16.17 -4.80 -1.53
CA HIS A 127 -15.28 -4.51 -0.42
C HIS A 127 -14.42 -3.28 -0.71
N ARG A 128 -13.88 -2.67 0.35
CA ARG A 128 -12.92 -1.56 0.24
C ARG A 128 -11.72 -1.98 -0.59
N PHE A 129 -11.15 -1.03 -1.33
CA PHE A 129 -9.98 -1.22 -2.21
C PHE A 129 -10.20 -2.19 -3.38
N THR A 130 -11.44 -2.52 -3.71
CA THR A 130 -11.76 -3.29 -4.90
C THR A 130 -11.99 -2.37 -6.08
N SER A 131 -11.40 -2.71 -7.25
CA SER A 131 -11.73 -2.06 -8.51
C SER A 131 -13.13 -2.46 -8.95
N ILE A 132 -13.95 -1.48 -9.28
CA ILE A 132 -15.34 -1.67 -9.68
C ILE A 132 -15.49 -1.22 -11.13
N PRO A 133 -16.10 -2.03 -12.02
CA PRO A 133 -16.33 -1.63 -13.39
C PRO A 133 -17.31 -0.46 -13.46
N VAL A 134 -16.90 0.61 -14.14
CA VAL A 134 -17.73 1.79 -14.44
C VAL A 134 -18.42 1.63 -15.77
N LYS A 135 -17.68 1.14 -16.78
CA LYS A 135 -18.20 0.84 -18.11
C LYS A 135 -17.52 -0.38 -18.67
N VAL A 136 -18.31 -1.28 -19.25
CA VAL A 136 -17.83 -2.48 -19.92
C VAL A 136 -17.93 -2.28 -21.44
N ASN A 137 -17.04 -2.92 -22.18
CA ASN A 137 -17.05 -2.90 -23.65
C ASN A 137 -16.77 -1.51 -24.24
N LEU A 138 -15.66 -0.89 -23.80
CA LEU A 138 -15.19 0.35 -24.41
C LEU A 138 -14.72 0.11 -25.84
N SER A 139 -15.03 1.07 -26.71
CA SER A 139 -14.44 1.11 -28.05
C SER A 139 -12.97 1.55 -28.00
N GLU A 140 -12.18 1.20 -28.99
CA GLU A 140 -10.77 1.63 -29.08
C GLU A 140 -10.63 3.15 -29.04
N VAL A 141 -11.58 3.87 -29.63
CA VAL A 141 -11.61 5.35 -29.60
C VAL A 141 -11.82 5.87 -28.18
N GLN A 142 -12.71 5.26 -27.41
CA GLN A 142 -12.93 5.64 -26.01
C GLN A 142 -11.72 5.31 -25.14
N VAL A 143 -11.07 4.18 -25.37
CA VAL A 143 -9.81 3.82 -24.72
C VAL A 143 -8.74 4.86 -25.02
N ALA A 144 -8.57 5.25 -26.27
CA ALA A 144 -7.59 6.27 -26.68
C ALA A 144 -7.89 7.64 -26.04
N ARG A 145 -9.16 8.08 -26.05
CA ARG A 145 -9.58 9.32 -25.37
C ARG A 145 -9.30 9.29 -23.88
N PHE A 146 -9.59 8.18 -23.23
CA PHE A 146 -9.30 8.02 -21.81
C PHE A 146 -7.80 8.03 -21.54
N ALA A 147 -6.98 7.34 -22.34
CA ALA A 147 -5.53 7.27 -22.17
C ALA A 147 -4.87 8.66 -22.19
N VAL A 148 -5.32 9.54 -23.09
CA VAL A 148 -4.84 10.94 -23.17
C VAL A 148 -5.23 11.75 -21.92
N ASN A 149 -6.38 11.46 -21.29
CA ASN A 149 -6.91 12.18 -20.14
C ASN A 149 -6.64 11.47 -18.80
N GLN A 150 -5.98 10.32 -18.79
CA GLN A 150 -5.80 9.47 -17.60
C GLN A 150 -5.20 10.22 -16.40
N TYR A 151 -4.31 11.17 -16.64
CA TYR A 151 -3.67 11.97 -15.59
C TYR A 151 -4.67 12.78 -14.74
N ARG A 152 -5.87 13.06 -15.27
CA ARG A 152 -6.96 13.77 -14.59
C ARG A 152 -7.79 12.87 -13.66
N PHE A 153 -7.66 11.56 -13.81
CA PHE A 153 -8.51 10.57 -13.14
C PHE A 153 -7.68 9.60 -12.28
N PRO A 154 -7.12 10.04 -11.14
CA PRO A 154 -6.43 9.14 -10.24
C PRO A 154 -7.39 8.07 -9.73
N GLY A 155 -6.96 6.81 -9.70
CA GLY A 155 -7.81 5.70 -9.27
C GLY A 155 -8.76 5.12 -10.32
N VAL A 156 -8.72 5.63 -11.56
CA VAL A 156 -9.45 5.07 -12.71
C VAL A 156 -8.45 4.48 -13.70
N GLY A 157 -8.79 3.34 -14.29
CA GLY A 157 -7.93 2.66 -15.26
C GLY A 157 -8.72 1.79 -16.23
N VAL A 158 -8.14 1.53 -17.38
CA VAL A 158 -8.64 0.57 -18.38
C VAL A 158 -7.98 -0.78 -18.15
N LYS A 159 -8.77 -1.83 -18.21
CA LYS A 159 -8.32 -3.21 -18.09
C LYS A 159 -8.77 -4.05 -19.27
#